data_016731add585380057d3425657e9834b
#
_entry.id   016731add585380057d3425657e9834b
#
_cell.length_a   1.000
_cell.length_b   1.000
_cell.length_c   1.000
_cell.angle_alpha   90.00
_cell.angle_beta   90.00
_cell.angle_gamma   90.00
#
_symmetry.space_group_name_H-M   'P 1'
#
loop_
_entity.id
_entity.type
_entity.pdbx_description
1 polymer ?
#
loop_
_entity_poly.entity_id
_entity_poly.type
_entity_poly.pdbx_seq_one_letter_code
_entity_poly.pdbx_strand_id
1 'polypeptide(L)'
;MSSPLLGKVIVEALLACGVRDVLLAPGSRNAPLSLALHAAEAAGLIRLYVRIDERVATFTALGLAKASGNVVAVVTTSGTAVGNLVPAAMEARAAGVPLLLLTADRPATLVGTGANQTCDQLGILGPAAVGVLRLASGTGGETAWRAAIARACALAAGTRTRRPGPVQVNVEFDVPLVDAAVGAPAPQLVRPVVAPSSGAEVYEATGMARTVVLAGDAPPAVGAEARAAAEAAGVPLLAEPSSNARAGKAIARYRELLPVLADEIERVVVFGHPTLSRPVSGLLARQDVELIVVASHADWADPGHAAARVVDRVLLPPGDPAWLERWQQPAPALPPQLTGESVAAEVVAAMRPGENLVFGASSSVRYADVAPVNPHPGTCWANRGLAGIDGTVSTATGIALATGAPTTVLLGDLTFQHDLGALIFPRHEPEVCLRVILLDDQGGTIFASLEPGQPVFAAAFDRVFRVSQGVELGSVARSMGWRTAEVTCIQSLRQILAKPSSGRELLHIDTGRD
;
A
#
# COMPACT_ATOMS: atom_id res chain seq x y z
N MET A 1 4.53 -38.22 -6.03
CA MET A 1 3.15 -37.71 -5.96
C MET A 1 2.94 -36.74 -7.10
N SER A 2 1.69 -36.57 -7.57
CA SER A 2 1.42 -35.79 -8.79
C SER A 2 1.35 -34.30 -8.55
N SER A 3 1.60 -33.50 -9.60
CA SER A 3 1.48 -32.04 -9.57
C SER A 3 0.06 -31.55 -9.27
N PRO A 4 -1.01 -32.16 -9.81
CA PRO A 4 -2.38 -31.80 -9.43
C PRO A 4 -2.67 -32.01 -7.94
N LEU A 5 -2.17 -33.08 -7.33
CA LEU A 5 -2.31 -33.32 -5.89
C LEU A 5 -1.56 -32.23 -5.08
N LEU A 6 -0.35 -31.87 -5.46
CA LEU A 6 0.39 -30.77 -4.80
C LEU A 6 -0.40 -29.46 -4.88
N GLY A 7 -0.95 -29.10 -6.05
CA GLY A 7 -1.79 -27.91 -6.20
C GLY A 7 -2.99 -27.91 -5.27
N LYS A 8 -3.72 -29.03 -5.18
CA LYS A 8 -4.83 -29.20 -4.25
C LYS A 8 -4.41 -29.04 -2.78
N VAL A 9 -3.35 -29.71 -2.36
CA VAL A 9 -2.84 -29.68 -0.98
C VAL A 9 -2.40 -28.26 -0.58
N ILE A 10 -1.78 -27.51 -1.50
CA ILE A 10 -1.43 -26.11 -1.24
C ILE A 10 -2.70 -25.29 -0.98
N VAL A 11 -3.73 -25.39 -1.82
CA VAL A 11 -4.97 -24.64 -1.64
C VAL A 11 -5.68 -25.03 -0.34
N GLU A 12 -5.73 -26.29 0.01
CA GLU A 12 -6.27 -26.77 1.29
C GLU A 12 -5.52 -26.16 2.50
N ALA A 13 -4.20 -26.08 2.40
CA ALA A 13 -3.38 -25.49 3.45
C ALA A 13 -3.55 -23.96 3.54
N LEU A 14 -3.69 -23.25 2.42
CA LEU A 14 -4.03 -21.83 2.39
C LEU A 14 -5.37 -21.57 3.11
N LEU A 15 -6.40 -22.36 2.80
CA LEU A 15 -7.71 -22.27 3.43
C LEU A 15 -7.62 -22.49 4.94
N ALA A 16 -6.85 -23.47 5.39
CA ALA A 16 -6.64 -23.77 6.81
C ALA A 16 -5.85 -22.66 7.53
N CYS A 17 -4.97 -21.95 6.82
CA CYS A 17 -4.26 -20.78 7.35
C CYS A 17 -5.09 -19.48 7.32
N GLY A 18 -6.34 -19.53 6.86
CA GLY A 18 -7.21 -18.35 6.82
C GLY A 18 -7.03 -17.46 5.57
N VAL A 19 -6.24 -17.86 4.59
CA VAL A 19 -6.14 -17.13 3.31
C VAL A 19 -7.45 -17.25 2.57
N ARG A 20 -8.03 -16.11 2.19
CA ARG A 20 -9.34 -16.04 1.51
C ARG A 20 -9.29 -15.28 0.19
N ASP A 21 -8.29 -14.45 -0.01
CA ASP A 21 -8.09 -13.65 -1.22
C ASP A 21 -6.88 -14.15 -1.98
N VAL A 22 -7.06 -14.43 -3.27
CA VAL A 22 -5.99 -14.94 -4.13
C VAL A 22 -6.03 -14.21 -5.46
N LEU A 23 -4.90 -13.63 -5.87
CA LEU A 23 -4.66 -13.08 -7.20
C LEU A 23 -4.02 -14.17 -8.06
N LEU A 24 -4.52 -14.36 -9.28
CA LEU A 24 -4.01 -15.33 -10.22
C LEU A 24 -3.63 -14.66 -11.54
N ALA A 25 -2.35 -14.76 -11.92
CA ALA A 25 -1.93 -14.49 -13.28
C ALA A 25 -1.87 -15.83 -14.05
N PRO A 26 -2.64 -15.98 -15.16
CA PRO A 26 -2.81 -17.26 -15.83
C PRO A 26 -1.54 -17.72 -16.54
N GLY A 27 -1.31 -19.03 -16.52
CA GLY A 27 -0.22 -19.66 -17.25
C GLY A 27 -0.30 -21.19 -17.21
N SER A 28 0.42 -21.86 -18.11
CA SER A 28 0.37 -23.32 -18.19
C SER A 28 0.98 -23.99 -16.94
N ARG A 29 2.12 -23.49 -16.46
CA ARG A 29 2.86 -24.15 -15.37
C ARG A 29 2.14 -24.08 -14.04
N ASN A 30 1.31 -23.07 -13.79
CA ASN A 30 0.50 -22.95 -12.59
C ASN A 30 -0.88 -23.62 -12.70
N ALA A 31 -1.17 -24.36 -13.78
CA ALA A 31 -2.46 -25.04 -13.97
C ALA A 31 -2.91 -25.89 -12.75
N PRO A 32 -2.02 -26.64 -12.06
CA PRO A 32 -2.42 -27.38 -10.86
C PRO A 32 -3.02 -26.47 -9.76
N LEU A 33 -2.43 -25.30 -9.55
CA LEU A 33 -2.96 -24.31 -8.58
C LEU A 33 -4.22 -23.64 -9.12
N SER A 34 -4.22 -23.22 -10.38
CA SER A 34 -5.34 -22.50 -11.00
C SER A 34 -6.65 -23.30 -10.95
N LEU A 35 -6.60 -24.60 -11.27
CA LEU A 35 -7.77 -25.46 -11.23
C LEU A 35 -8.25 -25.74 -9.79
N ALA A 36 -7.32 -25.94 -8.85
CA ALA A 36 -7.65 -26.12 -7.44
C ALA A 36 -8.26 -24.84 -6.83
N LEU A 37 -7.73 -23.65 -7.18
CA LEU A 37 -8.28 -22.37 -6.75
C LEU A 37 -9.66 -22.12 -7.31
N HIS A 38 -9.89 -22.38 -8.61
CA HIS A 38 -11.21 -22.25 -9.23
C HIS A 38 -12.23 -23.18 -8.55
N ALA A 39 -11.85 -24.42 -8.22
CA ALA A 39 -12.73 -25.32 -7.50
C ALA A 39 -13.04 -24.84 -6.08
N ALA A 40 -12.08 -24.22 -5.38
CA ALA A 40 -12.29 -23.62 -4.08
C ALA A 40 -13.20 -22.38 -4.15
N GLU A 41 -13.06 -21.56 -5.19
CA GLU A 41 -13.94 -20.42 -5.46
C GLU A 41 -15.37 -20.87 -5.74
N ALA A 42 -15.56 -21.87 -6.62
CA ALA A 42 -16.87 -22.45 -6.93
C ALA A 42 -17.58 -23.01 -5.68
N ALA A 43 -16.80 -23.44 -4.68
CA ALA A 43 -17.30 -23.88 -3.37
C ALA A 43 -17.51 -22.72 -2.37
N GLY A 44 -17.27 -21.47 -2.75
CA GLY A 44 -17.40 -20.27 -1.90
C GLY A 44 -16.36 -20.18 -0.77
N LEU A 45 -15.22 -20.88 -0.90
CA LEU A 45 -14.19 -20.95 0.15
C LEU A 45 -13.16 -19.82 0.05
N ILE A 46 -12.95 -19.27 -1.15
CA ILE A 46 -12.05 -18.15 -1.43
C ILE A 46 -12.71 -17.13 -2.37
N ARG A 47 -12.09 -15.98 -2.51
CA ARG A 47 -12.30 -15.01 -3.58
C ARG A 47 -11.09 -15.07 -4.51
N LEU A 48 -11.32 -15.41 -5.76
CA LEU A 48 -10.28 -15.52 -6.79
C LEU A 48 -10.37 -14.33 -7.73
N TYR A 49 -9.27 -13.61 -7.91
CA TYR A 49 -9.19 -12.47 -8.83
C TYR A 49 -8.14 -12.76 -9.89
N VAL A 50 -8.51 -12.64 -11.15
CA VAL A 50 -7.62 -12.94 -12.27
C VAL A 50 -7.10 -11.65 -12.90
N ARG A 51 -5.79 -11.57 -13.13
CA ARG A 51 -5.13 -10.44 -13.82
C ARG A 51 -4.09 -10.99 -14.80
N ILE A 52 -4.02 -10.40 -16.00
CA ILE A 52 -3.05 -10.83 -17.02
C ILE A 52 -1.65 -10.28 -16.78
N ASP A 53 -1.53 -9.13 -16.09
CA ASP A 53 -0.26 -8.49 -15.74
C ASP A 53 0.06 -8.83 -14.28
N GLU A 54 1.19 -9.50 -14.04
CA GLU A 54 1.60 -9.95 -12.72
C GLU A 54 1.95 -8.79 -11.78
N ARG A 55 2.42 -7.68 -12.31
CA ARG A 55 2.67 -6.45 -11.55
C ARG A 55 1.34 -5.88 -11.05
N VAL A 56 0.34 -5.74 -11.90
CA VAL A 56 -1.02 -5.32 -11.54
C VAL A 56 -1.63 -6.26 -10.51
N ALA A 57 -1.49 -7.59 -10.72
CA ALA A 57 -1.96 -8.61 -9.76
C ALA A 57 -1.35 -8.38 -8.37
N THR A 58 -0.03 -8.16 -8.31
CA THR A 58 0.68 -8.08 -7.04
C THR A 58 0.39 -6.76 -6.31
N PHE A 59 0.27 -5.62 -7.00
CA PHE A 59 -0.18 -4.37 -6.39
C PHE A 59 -1.66 -4.42 -5.96
N THR A 60 -2.52 -5.16 -6.69
CA THR A 60 -3.90 -5.43 -6.25
C THR A 60 -3.90 -6.26 -4.95
N ALA A 61 -3.04 -7.29 -4.87
CA ALA A 61 -2.85 -8.07 -3.65
C ALA A 61 -2.32 -7.21 -2.49
N LEU A 62 -1.40 -6.29 -2.77
CA LEU A 62 -0.90 -5.31 -1.78
C LEU A 62 -2.06 -4.50 -1.20
N GLY A 63 -2.94 -3.96 -2.04
CA GLY A 63 -4.11 -3.20 -1.60
C GLY A 63 -5.08 -4.03 -0.76
N LEU A 64 -5.39 -5.25 -1.20
CA LEU A 64 -6.20 -6.21 -0.45
C LEU A 64 -5.61 -6.51 0.93
N ALA A 65 -4.31 -6.77 1.01
CA ALA A 65 -3.62 -7.08 2.25
C ALA A 65 -3.51 -5.86 3.18
N LYS A 66 -3.22 -4.66 2.64
CA LYS A 66 -3.21 -3.41 3.43
C LYS A 66 -4.56 -3.14 4.10
N ALA A 67 -5.65 -3.30 3.35
CA ALA A 67 -6.99 -2.98 3.86
C ALA A 67 -7.57 -4.06 4.79
N SER A 68 -7.28 -5.34 4.52
CA SER A 68 -7.79 -6.45 5.33
C SER A 68 -6.91 -6.82 6.52
N GLY A 69 -5.61 -6.49 6.48
CA GLY A 69 -4.62 -6.97 7.46
C GLY A 69 -4.29 -8.46 7.35
N ASN A 70 -4.84 -9.17 6.36
CA ASN A 70 -4.67 -10.60 6.18
C ASN A 70 -3.59 -10.94 5.14
N VAL A 71 -3.08 -12.17 5.20
CA VAL A 71 -2.21 -12.69 4.14
C VAL A 71 -3.02 -12.86 2.85
N VAL A 72 -2.56 -12.24 1.77
CA VAL A 72 -3.10 -12.39 0.41
C VAL A 72 -2.11 -13.17 -0.45
N ALA A 73 -2.62 -14.16 -1.19
CA ALA A 73 -1.78 -14.97 -2.06
C ALA A 73 -1.77 -14.43 -3.50
N VAL A 74 -0.62 -14.52 -4.17
CA VAL A 74 -0.47 -14.24 -5.61
C VAL A 74 0.12 -15.47 -6.27
N VAL A 75 -0.49 -15.92 -7.36
CA VAL A 75 -0.06 -17.10 -8.12
C VAL A 75 0.38 -16.68 -9.51
N THR A 76 1.59 -17.07 -9.91
CA THR A 76 2.12 -16.81 -11.25
C THR A 76 2.66 -18.07 -11.90
N THR A 77 2.82 -18.01 -13.21
CA THR A 77 3.60 -18.99 -13.96
C THR A 77 5.10 -18.75 -13.76
N SER A 78 5.94 -19.47 -14.50
CA SER A 78 7.40 -19.39 -14.41
C SER A 78 8.01 -18.30 -15.28
N GLY A 79 9.29 -18.04 -15.08
CA GLY A 79 10.09 -17.14 -15.92
C GLY A 79 9.88 -15.66 -15.55
N THR A 80 9.73 -14.79 -16.56
CA THR A 80 9.60 -13.33 -16.38
C THR A 80 8.39 -12.92 -15.55
N ALA A 81 7.35 -13.74 -15.49
CA ALA A 81 6.20 -13.54 -14.60
C ALA A 81 6.61 -13.31 -13.15
N VAL A 82 7.63 -14.05 -12.66
CA VAL A 82 8.15 -13.90 -11.30
C VAL A 82 8.88 -12.57 -11.12
N GLY A 83 9.59 -12.10 -12.14
CA GLY A 83 10.26 -10.79 -12.12
C GLY A 83 9.30 -9.61 -11.97
N ASN A 84 8.09 -9.72 -12.54
CA ASN A 84 7.07 -8.67 -12.45
C ASN A 84 6.47 -8.49 -11.03
N LEU A 85 6.70 -9.43 -10.11
CA LEU A 85 6.27 -9.31 -8.72
C LEU A 85 7.13 -8.35 -7.88
N VAL A 86 8.38 -8.11 -8.32
CA VAL A 86 9.41 -7.43 -7.54
C VAL A 86 8.99 -6.04 -7.05
N PRO A 87 8.45 -5.13 -7.88
CA PRO A 87 8.10 -3.78 -7.42
C PRO A 87 7.10 -3.79 -6.26
N ALA A 88 6.02 -4.57 -6.38
CA ALA A 88 5.02 -4.67 -5.33
C ALA A 88 5.54 -5.40 -4.08
N ALA A 89 6.42 -6.41 -4.27
CA ALA A 89 7.08 -7.08 -3.14
C ALA A 89 7.99 -6.11 -2.37
N MET A 90 8.72 -5.23 -3.05
CA MET A 90 9.55 -4.21 -2.41
C MET A 90 8.71 -3.24 -1.57
N GLU A 91 7.60 -2.73 -2.12
CA GLU A 91 6.68 -1.86 -1.39
C GLU A 91 6.05 -2.60 -0.20
N ALA A 92 5.58 -3.85 -0.40
CA ALA A 92 5.01 -4.68 0.66
C ALA A 92 6.01 -4.93 1.80
N ARG A 93 7.30 -5.16 1.47
CA ARG A 93 8.36 -5.36 2.45
C ARG A 93 8.60 -4.10 3.28
N ALA A 94 8.67 -2.94 2.64
CA ALA A 94 8.91 -1.66 3.29
C ALA A 94 7.71 -1.20 4.13
N ALA A 95 6.49 -1.53 3.69
CA ALA A 95 5.25 -1.18 4.39
C ALA A 95 4.77 -2.25 5.39
N GLY A 96 5.49 -3.37 5.55
CA GLY A 96 5.11 -4.45 6.45
C GLY A 96 3.79 -5.15 6.04
N VAL A 97 3.53 -5.33 4.74
CA VAL A 97 2.28 -5.91 4.24
C VAL A 97 2.45 -7.39 3.91
N PRO A 98 1.60 -8.29 4.45
CA PRO A 98 1.76 -9.72 4.32
C PRO A 98 1.32 -10.23 2.94
N LEU A 99 2.25 -10.68 2.11
CA LEU A 99 1.98 -11.32 0.82
C LEU A 99 2.57 -12.73 0.76
N LEU A 100 1.85 -13.65 0.12
CA LEU A 100 2.33 -14.99 -0.18
C LEU A 100 2.43 -15.18 -1.69
N LEU A 101 3.65 -15.23 -2.22
CA LEU A 101 3.94 -15.26 -3.65
C LEU A 101 4.24 -16.70 -4.08
N LEU A 102 3.23 -17.37 -4.68
CA LEU A 102 3.30 -18.75 -5.17
C LEU A 102 3.79 -18.73 -6.61
N THR A 103 5.07 -18.96 -6.82
CA THR A 103 5.73 -18.91 -8.13
C THR A 103 5.86 -20.33 -8.68
N ALA A 104 5.02 -20.68 -9.67
CA ALA A 104 5.09 -21.98 -10.31
C ALA A 104 6.38 -22.12 -11.12
N ASP A 105 7.00 -23.29 -11.04
CA ASP A 105 8.28 -23.57 -11.69
C ASP A 105 8.31 -24.96 -12.34
N ARG A 106 9.31 -25.16 -13.16
CA ARG A 106 9.69 -26.48 -13.68
C ARG A 106 10.53 -27.22 -12.63
N PRO A 107 10.65 -28.57 -12.76
CA PRO A 107 11.58 -29.32 -11.91
C PRO A 107 13.00 -28.76 -11.98
N ALA A 108 13.69 -28.71 -10.84
CA ALA A 108 15.04 -28.16 -10.71
C ALA A 108 16.06 -28.75 -11.71
N THR A 109 15.84 -29.99 -12.14
CA THR A 109 16.68 -30.66 -13.15
C THR A 109 16.70 -29.96 -14.52
N LEU A 110 15.74 -29.07 -14.77
CA LEU A 110 15.67 -28.27 -16.00
C LEU A 110 16.29 -26.88 -15.88
N VAL A 111 16.61 -26.44 -14.66
CA VAL A 111 17.27 -25.14 -14.45
C VAL A 111 18.69 -25.16 -15.00
N GLY A 112 19.06 -24.14 -15.78
CA GLY A 112 20.38 -24.04 -16.41
C GLY A 112 20.55 -24.86 -17.67
N THR A 113 19.53 -25.61 -18.15
CA THR A 113 19.60 -26.44 -19.35
C THR A 113 19.18 -25.72 -20.65
N GLY A 114 18.69 -24.48 -20.55
CA GLY A 114 18.09 -23.77 -21.70
C GLY A 114 16.63 -24.20 -21.98
N ALA A 115 15.98 -24.94 -21.07
CA ALA A 115 14.59 -25.33 -21.20
C ALA A 115 13.68 -24.10 -21.32
N ASN A 116 12.64 -24.18 -22.17
CA ASN A 116 11.74 -23.08 -22.45
C ASN A 116 11.13 -22.48 -21.16
N GLN A 117 11.18 -21.15 -21.01
CA GLN A 117 10.59 -20.38 -19.89
C GLN A 117 11.09 -20.89 -18.53
N THR A 118 12.37 -21.25 -18.41
CA THR A 118 13.01 -21.79 -17.21
C THR A 118 14.20 -20.93 -16.84
N CYS A 119 14.25 -20.51 -15.59
CA CYS A 119 15.37 -19.80 -14.98
C CYS A 119 15.48 -20.20 -13.51
N ASP A 120 16.54 -19.78 -12.84
CA ASP A 120 16.61 -19.88 -11.39
C ASP A 120 15.67 -18.82 -10.77
N GLN A 121 14.53 -19.27 -10.23
CA GLN A 121 13.50 -18.40 -9.65
C GLN A 121 13.68 -18.21 -8.14
N LEU A 122 14.49 -19.06 -7.50
CA LEU A 122 14.73 -18.93 -6.06
C LEU A 122 15.52 -17.66 -5.78
N GLY A 123 14.99 -16.82 -4.93
CA GLY A 123 15.66 -15.59 -4.54
C GLY A 123 15.56 -14.43 -5.55
N ILE A 124 14.79 -14.55 -6.64
CA ILE A 124 14.55 -13.44 -7.59
C ILE A 124 14.05 -12.17 -6.88
N LEU A 125 13.26 -12.33 -5.83
CA LEU A 125 12.75 -11.19 -5.04
C LEU A 125 13.84 -10.55 -4.17
N GLY A 126 15.00 -11.20 -4.01
CA GLY A 126 16.11 -10.68 -3.24
C GLY A 126 15.71 -10.25 -1.83
N PRO A 127 16.15 -9.06 -1.37
CA PRO A 127 15.85 -8.54 -0.02
C PRO A 127 14.37 -8.16 0.18
N ALA A 128 13.55 -8.14 -0.88
CA ALA A 128 12.13 -7.88 -0.74
C ALA A 128 11.38 -9.03 -0.07
N ALA A 129 11.88 -10.27 -0.15
CA ALA A 129 11.25 -11.41 0.53
C ALA A 129 11.73 -11.56 1.97
N VAL A 130 10.81 -11.72 2.93
CA VAL A 130 11.12 -12.09 4.34
C VAL A 130 11.38 -13.58 4.51
N GLY A 131 11.10 -14.38 3.49
CA GLY A 131 11.38 -15.80 3.44
C GLY A 131 11.22 -16.37 2.04
N VAL A 132 11.98 -17.43 1.74
CA VAL A 132 11.90 -18.18 0.48
C VAL A 132 11.79 -19.67 0.82
N LEU A 133 10.77 -20.33 0.30
CA LEU A 133 10.55 -21.76 0.44
C LEU A 133 10.49 -22.42 -0.94
N ARG A 134 10.83 -23.69 -0.99
CA ARG A 134 10.75 -24.52 -2.19
C ARG A 134 9.88 -25.74 -1.94
N LEU A 135 8.94 -25.99 -2.84
CA LEU A 135 8.11 -27.19 -2.87
C LEU A 135 8.26 -27.86 -4.22
N ALA A 136 8.21 -29.19 -4.24
CA ALA A 136 8.25 -29.96 -5.47
C ALA A 136 7.26 -31.14 -5.41
N SER A 137 6.61 -31.43 -6.55
CA SER A 137 5.65 -32.54 -6.67
C SER A 137 6.29 -33.91 -6.46
N GLY A 138 7.57 -34.04 -6.75
CA GLY A 138 8.34 -35.28 -6.61
C GLY A 138 8.81 -35.61 -5.19
N THR A 139 8.72 -34.70 -4.22
CA THR A 139 9.35 -34.85 -2.90
C THR A 139 8.45 -34.42 -1.75
N GLY A 140 8.69 -34.94 -0.56
CA GLY A 140 8.14 -34.50 0.72
C GLY A 140 6.78 -35.09 1.10
N GLY A 141 5.84 -35.10 0.21
CA GLY A 141 4.47 -35.57 0.49
C GLY A 141 3.56 -34.56 1.18
N GLU A 142 2.26 -34.90 1.30
CA GLU A 142 1.20 -34.00 1.73
C GLU A 142 1.46 -33.33 3.08
N THR A 143 1.94 -34.08 4.07
CA THR A 143 2.22 -33.53 5.41
C THR A 143 3.31 -32.46 5.36
N ALA A 144 4.39 -32.69 4.61
CA ALA A 144 5.47 -31.75 4.46
C ALA A 144 5.03 -30.50 3.70
N TRP A 145 4.23 -30.67 2.65
CA TRP A 145 3.68 -29.55 1.86
C TRP A 145 2.74 -28.66 2.70
N ARG A 146 1.82 -29.27 3.48
CA ARG A 146 0.94 -28.53 4.41
C ARG A 146 1.74 -27.76 5.45
N ALA A 147 2.76 -28.39 6.05
CA ALA A 147 3.61 -27.75 7.03
C ALA A 147 4.43 -26.58 6.45
N ALA A 148 4.91 -26.71 5.21
CA ALA A 148 5.63 -25.64 4.53
C ALA A 148 4.73 -24.44 4.24
N ILE A 149 3.49 -24.63 3.78
CA ILE A 149 2.53 -23.55 3.57
C ILE A 149 2.14 -22.88 4.90
N ALA A 150 1.90 -23.67 5.98
CA ALA A 150 1.64 -23.09 7.30
C ALA A 150 2.79 -22.20 7.79
N ARG A 151 4.03 -22.64 7.57
CA ARG A 151 5.23 -21.84 7.87
C ARG A 151 5.31 -20.59 7.02
N ALA A 152 5.04 -20.69 5.72
CA ALA A 152 5.06 -19.55 4.81
C ALA A 152 4.01 -18.50 5.20
N CYS A 153 2.79 -18.89 5.53
CA CYS A 153 1.74 -18.00 6.01
C CYS A 153 2.14 -17.31 7.32
N ALA A 154 2.71 -18.06 8.28
CA ALA A 154 3.16 -17.51 9.56
C ALA A 154 4.33 -16.52 9.40
N LEU A 155 5.24 -16.79 8.46
CA LEU A 155 6.33 -15.86 8.12
C LEU A 155 5.77 -14.60 7.44
N ALA A 156 4.88 -14.75 6.45
CA ALA A 156 4.28 -13.61 5.76
C ALA A 156 3.52 -12.71 6.73
N ALA A 157 2.75 -13.28 7.65
CA ALA A 157 2.03 -12.53 8.69
C ALA A 157 2.96 -11.95 9.78
N GLY A 158 4.23 -12.31 9.81
CA GLY A 158 5.13 -11.90 10.89
C GLY A 158 4.75 -12.43 12.27
N THR A 159 3.99 -13.53 12.35
CA THR A 159 3.36 -14.03 13.58
C THR A 159 4.34 -14.22 14.73
N ARG A 160 5.56 -14.68 14.45
CA ARG A 160 6.62 -14.88 15.46
C ARG A 160 7.74 -13.86 15.35
N THR A 161 7.94 -13.30 14.15
CA THR A 161 9.06 -12.39 13.85
C THR A 161 8.71 -10.93 14.11
N ARG A 162 7.42 -10.59 14.24
CA ARG A 162 6.91 -9.21 14.25
C ARG A 162 7.36 -8.42 13.00
N ARG A 163 7.63 -9.15 11.90
CA ARG A 163 8.11 -8.58 10.63
C ARG A 163 7.26 -9.15 9.49
N PRO A 164 6.02 -8.65 9.32
CA PRO A 164 5.19 -9.05 8.20
C PRO A 164 5.83 -8.60 6.88
N GLY A 165 5.52 -9.35 5.81
CA GLY A 165 6.07 -9.04 4.50
C GLY A 165 5.91 -10.17 3.48
N PRO A 166 6.45 -10.00 2.27
CA PRO A 166 6.36 -11.00 1.21
C PRO A 166 7.16 -12.26 1.51
N VAL A 167 6.54 -13.41 1.29
CA VAL A 167 7.19 -14.72 1.30
C VAL A 167 7.05 -15.35 -0.08
N GLN A 168 8.16 -15.76 -0.70
CA GLN A 168 8.14 -16.55 -1.91
C GLN A 168 8.01 -18.04 -1.57
N VAL A 169 7.07 -18.73 -2.22
CA VAL A 169 7.02 -20.18 -2.26
C VAL A 169 7.17 -20.61 -3.72
N ASN A 170 8.36 -21.06 -4.08
CA ASN A 170 8.62 -21.59 -5.42
C ASN A 170 8.12 -23.03 -5.50
N VAL A 171 7.18 -23.29 -6.44
CA VAL A 171 6.47 -24.57 -6.53
C VAL A 171 6.81 -25.25 -7.85
N GLU A 172 7.59 -26.32 -7.76
CA GLU A 172 8.00 -27.11 -8.92
C GLU A 172 6.94 -28.16 -9.26
N PHE A 173 6.36 -27.99 -10.44
CA PHE A 173 5.39 -28.90 -11.02
C PHE A 173 6.01 -29.68 -12.18
N ASP A 174 5.89 -31.01 -12.12
CA ASP A 174 6.23 -31.89 -13.22
C ASP A 174 4.97 -32.34 -13.97
N VAL A 175 5.11 -32.84 -15.16
CA VAL A 175 4.01 -33.37 -15.97
C VAL A 175 3.54 -34.72 -15.40
N PRO A 176 2.24 -35.05 -15.48
CA PRO A 176 1.13 -34.24 -15.98
C PRO A 176 0.73 -33.11 -15.03
N LEU A 177 0.36 -31.93 -15.58
CA LEU A 177 -0.05 -30.76 -14.82
C LEU A 177 -1.54 -30.78 -14.43
N VAL A 178 -2.34 -31.58 -15.11
CA VAL A 178 -3.79 -31.67 -14.89
C VAL A 178 -4.22 -33.13 -14.72
N ASP A 179 -5.19 -33.35 -13.83
CA ASP A 179 -5.82 -34.63 -13.61
C ASP A 179 -7.24 -34.40 -13.08
N ALA A 180 -8.24 -34.82 -13.85
CA ALA A 180 -9.64 -34.67 -13.49
C ALA A 180 -10.07 -35.54 -12.29
N ALA A 181 -9.28 -36.56 -11.94
CA ALA A 181 -9.55 -37.42 -10.80
C ALA A 181 -9.19 -36.77 -9.43
N VAL A 182 -8.44 -35.66 -9.43
CA VAL A 182 -8.13 -34.93 -8.20
C VAL A 182 -9.35 -34.09 -7.81
N GLY A 183 -10.03 -34.50 -6.74
CA GLY A 183 -11.23 -33.84 -6.25
C GLY A 183 -11.00 -32.41 -5.74
N ALA A 184 -12.09 -31.66 -5.52
CA ALA A 184 -12.04 -30.29 -5.02
C ALA A 184 -11.28 -30.16 -3.68
N PRO A 185 -10.59 -29.03 -3.42
CA PRO A 185 -9.94 -28.78 -2.15
C PRO A 185 -10.97 -28.62 -1.02
N ALA A 186 -10.61 -29.10 0.17
CA ALA A 186 -11.36 -28.88 1.39
C ALA A 186 -10.39 -28.46 2.52
N PRO A 187 -10.79 -27.59 3.45
CA PRO A 187 -9.93 -27.18 4.55
C PRO A 187 -9.45 -28.39 5.35
N GLN A 188 -8.15 -28.49 5.53
CA GLN A 188 -7.51 -29.58 6.29
C GLN A 188 -6.69 -28.97 7.42
N LEU A 189 -6.66 -29.68 8.57
CA LEU A 189 -5.81 -29.26 9.68
C LEU A 189 -4.34 -29.16 9.23
N VAL A 190 -3.72 -28.01 9.47
CA VAL A 190 -2.29 -27.80 9.24
C VAL A 190 -1.51 -27.79 10.55
N ARG A 191 -0.27 -28.24 10.49
CA ARG A 191 0.68 -28.17 11.58
C ARG A 191 2.02 -27.63 11.07
N PRO A 192 2.74 -26.80 11.85
CA PRO A 192 2.40 -26.35 13.20
C PRO A 192 1.28 -25.30 13.22
N VAL A 193 0.49 -25.26 14.28
CA VAL A 193 -0.31 -24.08 14.61
C VAL A 193 0.63 -23.09 15.28
N VAL A 194 0.75 -21.90 14.68
CA VAL A 194 1.72 -20.88 15.13
C VAL A 194 0.97 -19.80 15.92
N ALA A 195 1.29 -19.68 17.20
CA ALA A 195 0.77 -18.62 18.05
C ALA A 195 1.61 -17.33 17.88
N PRO A 196 1.00 -16.13 17.99
CA PRO A 196 1.74 -14.87 17.95
C PRO A 196 2.72 -14.76 19.12
N SER A 197 3.77 -13.96 18.95
CA SER A 197 4.62 -13.54 20.07
C SER A 197 3.83 -12.62 20.99
N SER A 198 3.88 -12.85 22.30
CA SER A 198 3.21 -12.03 23.31
C SER A 198 4.20 -11.06 23.97
N GLY A 199 3.67 -9.95 24.48
CA GLY A 199 4.40 -8.94 25.24
C GLY A 199 4.42 -7.61 24.47
N ALA A 200 3.65 -6.63 24.95
CA ALA A 200 3.73 -5.25 24.48
C ALA A 200 4.41 -4.43 25.59
N GLU A 201 5.50 -3.74 25.26
CA GLU A 201 6.15 -2.81 26.16
C GLU A 201 5.36 -1.48 26.15
N VAL A 202 4.91 -1.05 27.33
CA VAL A 202 4.28 0.25 27.52
C VAL A 202 5.28 1.17 28.19
N TYR A 203 5.65 2.23 27.53
CA TYR A 203 6.52 3.27 28.09
C TYR A 203 5.69 4.43 28.65
N GLU A 204 5.89 4.77 29.92
CA GLU A 204 5.32 5.94 30.53
C GLU A 204 6.33 7.09 30.48
N ALA A 205 6.08 8.04 29.59
CA ALA A 205 6.93 9.23 29.50
C ALA A 205 6.73 10.11 30.72
N THR A 206 7.82 10.61 31.28
CA THR A 206 7.79 11.46 32.50
C THR A 206 8.27 12.88 32.20
N GLY A 207 8.01 13.79 33.12
CA GLY A 207 8.41 15.19 33.01
C GLY A 207 7.55 16.00 32.03
N MET A 208 7.48 17.29 32.30
CA MET A 208 6.86 18.25 31.37
C MET A 208 7.86 18.58 30.26
N ALA A 209 7.46 18.33 29.01
CA ALA A 209 8.23 18.66 27.82
C ALA A 209 7.29 19.23 26.76
N ARG A 210 7.77 20.16 25.94
CA ARG A 210 7.04 20.63 24.76
C ARG A 210 7.00 19.51 23.73
N THR A 211 6.01 18.65 23.90
CA THR A 211 5.81 17.41 23.15
C THR A 211 4.98 17.67 21.89
N VAL A 212 5.31 17.00 20.80
CA VAL A 212 4.46 16.83 19.61
C VAL A 212 4.29 15.36 19.29
N VAL A 213 3.10 14.96 18.84
CA VAL A 213 2.86 13.64 18.24
C VAL A 213 2.94 13.79 16.74
N LEU A 214 3.78 13.01 16.10
CA LEU A 214 3.97 12.96 14.65
C LEU A 214 3.46 11.63 14.12
N ALA A 215 2.49 11.66 13.20
CA ALA A 215 1.93 10.46 12.58
C ALA A 215 2.22 10.44 11.08
N GLY A 216 3.00 9.46 10.62
CA GLY A 216 3.22 9.14 9.20
C GLY A 216 2.28 8.06 8.68
N ASP A 217 2.53 7.55 7.45
CA ASP A 217 1.72 6.48 6.85
C ASP A 217 1.51 5.33 7.82
N ALA A 218 0.25 4.96 8.04
CA ALA A 218 -0.10 3.97 9.05
C ALA A 218 -1.46 3.32 8.80
N PRO A 219 -1.66 2.06 9.24
CA PRO A 219 -2.98 1.46 9.30
C PRO A 219 -3.95 2.25 10.20
N PRO A 220 -5.27 2.14 9.98
CA PRO A 220 -6.28 2.88 10.75
C PRO A 220 -6.15 2.76 12.28
N ALA A 221 -5.80 1.56 12.78
CA ALA A 221 -5.64 1.33 14.21
C ALA A 221 -4.48 2.15 14.82
N VAL A 222 -3.34 2.22 14.12
CA VAL A 222 -2.17 2.99 14.55
C VAL A 222 -2.45 4.49 14.49
N GLY A 223 -3.13 4.95 13.42
CA GLY A 223 -3.57 6.35 13.33
C GLY A 223 -4.54 6.76 14.43
N ALA A 224 -5.46 5.87 14.80
CA ALA A 224 -6.38 6.10 15.92
C ALA A 224 -5.63 6.15 17.27
N GLU A 225 -4.63 5.31 17.48
CA GLU A 225 -3.79 5.32 18.69
C GLU A 225 -2.98 6.63 18.79
N ALA A 226 -2.37 7.08 17.68
CA ALA A 226 -1.64 8.35 17.62
C ALA A 226 -2.53 9.54 18.02
N ARG A 227 -3.75 9.57 17.46
CA ARG A 227 -4.75 10.60 17.78
C ARG A 227 -5.15 10.55 19.26
N ALA A 228 -5.47 9.35 19.76
CA ALA A 228 -5.87 9.18 21.16
C ALA A 228 -4.75 9.60 22.13
N ALA A 229 -3.50 9.28 21.83
CA ALA A 229 -2.34 9.69 22.63
C ALA A 229 -2.20 11.22 22.67
N ALA A 230 -2.31 11.89 21.52
CA ALA A 230 -2.22 13.35 21.43
C ALA A 230 -3.38 14.05 22.15
N GLU A 231 -4.60 13.57 21.95
CA GLU A 231 -5.81 14.14 22.58
C GLU A 231 -5.82 13.95 24.09
N ALA A 232 -5.45 12.77 24.60
CA ALA A 232 -5.41 12.48 26.03
C ALA A 232 -4.36 13.33 26.75
N ALA A 233 -3.23 13.58 26.11
CA ALA A 233 -2.17 14.42 26.68
C ALA A 233 -2.39 15.92 26.42
N GLY A 234 -3.27 16.32 25.52
CA GLY A 234 -3.45 17.72 25.14
C GLY A 234 -2.24 18.31 24.43
N VAL A 235 -1.58 17.54 23.55
CA VAL A 235 -0.40 17.96 22.78
C VAL A 235 -0.70 18.08 21.28
N PRO A 236 0.08 18.86 20.51
CA PRO A 236 -0.10 18.98 19.06
C PRO A 236 0.04 17.66 18.33
N LEU A 237 -0.88 17.38 17.40
CA LEU A 237 -0.84 16.23 16.49
C LEU A 237 -0.49 16.70 15.08
N LEU A 238 0.69 16.34 14.60
CA LEU A 238 1.21 16.60 13.25
C LEU A 238 1.01 15.32 12.43
N ALA A 239 0.02 15.30 11.54
CA ALA A 239 -0.43 14.09 10.88
C ALA A 239 -0.33 14.21 9.35
N GLU A 240 0.46 13.31 8.73
CA GLU A 240 0.53 13.17 7.27
C GLU A 240 -0.81 12.64 6.71
N PRO A 241 -1.15 12.87 5.42
CA PRO A 241 -2.44 12.52 4.83
C PRO A 241 -2.83 11.04 4.95
N SER A 242 -1.87 10.12 4.80
CA SER A 242 -2.12 8.66 4.87
C SER A 242 -1.89 8.07 6.26
N SER A 243 -1.74 8.90 7.28
CA SER A 243 -1.50 8.44 8.67
C SER A 243 -2.74 7.84 9.34
N ASN A 244 -3.93 8.08 8.80
CA ASN A 244 -5.22 7.81 9.47
C ASN A 244 -5.38 8.49 10.85
N ALA A 245 -4.46 9.39 11.19
CA ALA A 245 -4.53 10.24 12.37
C ALA A 245 -5.04 11.67 12.07
N ARG A 246 -5.06 12.07 10.77
CA ARG A 246 -5.41 13.41 10.32
C ARG A 246 -6.91 13.67 10.40
N ALA A 247 -7.41 13.81 11.63
CA ALA A 247 -8.81 14.06 11.94
C ALA A 247 -8.94 14.87 13.24
N GLY A 248 -10.13 15.33 13.56
CA GLY A 248 -10.44 16.01 14.83
C GLY A 248 -9.59 17.26 15.04
N LYS A 249 -8.73 17.23 16.06
CA LYS A 249 -7.85 18.34 16.47
C LYS A 249 -6.45 18.30 15.85
N ALA A 250 -6.20 17.47 14.83
CA ALA A 250 -4.92 17.45 14.11
C ALA A 250 -4.60 18.86 13.58
N ILE A 251 -3.33 19.23 13.61
CA ILE A 251 -2.88 20.57 13.21
C ILE A 251 -2.91 20.67 11.68
N ALA A 252 -3.77 21.52 11.15
CA ALA A 252 -3.80 21.85 9.74
C ALA A 252 -2.51 22.60 9.36
N ARG A 253 -1.93 22.26 8.17
CA ARG A 253 -0.76 22.96 7.63
C ARG A 253 0.44 23.03 8.60
N TYR A 254 0.61 22.02 9.44
CA TYR A 254 1.71 21.92 10.40
C TYR A 254 3.10 22.12 9.75
N ARG A 255 3.25 21.81 8.47
CA ARG A 255 4.48 22.02 7.71
C ARG A 255 4.95 23.47 7.66
N GLU A 256 4.03 24.42 7.72
CA GLU A 256 4.33 25.86 7.71
C GLU A 256 4.70 26.36 9.10
N LEU A 257 4.10 25.76 10.14
CA LEU A 257 4.39 26.10 11.53
C LEU A 257 5.68 25.44 12.03
N LEU A 258 6.01 24.26 11.52
CA LEU A 258 7.16 23.49 11.96
C LEU A 258 8.49 24.27 11.84
N PRO A 259 8.81 24.98 10.74
CA PRO A 259 10.03 25.79 10.66
C PRO A 259 10.13 26.90 11.71
N VAL A 260 9.01 27.36 12.24
CA VAL A 260 8.95 28.45 13.24
C VAL A 260 9.03 27.91 14.66
N LEU A 261 8.44 26.74 14.93
CA LEU A 261 8.28 26.18 16.27
C LEU A 261 9.24 25.01 16.56
N ALA A 262 9.95 24.51 15.55
CA ALA A 262 10.78 23.32 15.67
C ALA A 262 11.84 23.42 16.78
N ASP A 263 12.51 24.56 16.92
CA ASP A 263 13.58 24.77 17.92
C ASP A 263 13.09 24.69 19.36
N GLU A 264 11.78 24.83 19.56
CA GLU A 264 11.17 24.74 20.89
C GLU A 264 10.67 23.35 21.24
N ILE A 265 10.65 22.40 20.26
CA ILE A 265 10.23 21.03 20.51
C ILE A 265 11.29 20.31 21.32
N GLU A 266 10.87 19.69 22.43
CA GLU A 266 11.73 18.94 23.35
C GLU A 266 11.51 17.43 23.26
N ARG A 267 10.28 17.00 22.85
CA ARG A 267 9.92 15.60 22.68
C ARG A 267 9.09 15.40 21.42
N VAL A 268 9.41 14.37 20.66
CA VAL A 268 8.63 13.90 19.51
C VAL A 268 8.22 12.44 19.73
N VAL A 269 6.93 12.16 19.60
CA VAL A 269 6.42 10.78 19.62
C VAL A 269 5.96 10.41 18.22
N VAL A 270 6.60 9.42 17.61
CA VAL A 270 6.40 9.03 16.22
C VAL A 270 5.53 7.79 16.14
N PHE A 271 4.48 7.86 15.31
CA PHE A 271 3.65 6.73 14.92
C PHE A 271 3.73 6.53 13.40
N GLY A 272 3.75 5.27 12.95
CA GLY A 272 3.80 4.95 11.53
C GLY A 272 5.11 5.35 10.85
N HIS A 273 5.04 5.68 9.55
CA HIS A 273 6.20 5.94 8.71
C HIS A 273 6.17 7.36 8.10
N PRO A 274 6.62 8.39 8.81
CA PRO A 274 6.65 9.76 8.30
C PRO A 274 7.78 9.95 7.28
N THR A 275 7.41 10.29 6.05
CA THR A 275 8.37 10.38 4.93
C THR A 275 8.09 11.53 3.97
N LEU A 276 7.11 12.39 4.28
CA LEU A 276 6.53 13.23 3.26
C LEU A 276 7.28 14.55 3.02
N SER A 277 7.85 15.15 4.06
CA SER A 277 8.40 16.49 3.94
C SER A 277 9.78 16.68 4.58
N ARG A 278 10.61 17.57 3.99
CA ARG A 278 11.95 17.91 4.51
C ARG A 278 11.91 18.49 5.94
N PRO A 279 10.97 19.38 6.33
CA PRO A 279 10.89 19.84 7.71
C PRO A 279 10.68 18.71 8.72
N VAL A 280 9.83 17.74 8.40
CA VAL A 280 9.62 16.55 9.23
C VAL A 280 10.90 15.71 9.33
N SER A 281 11.55 15.46 8.20
CA SER A 281 12.84 14.73 8.21
C SER A 281 13.92 15.45 9.01
N GLY A 282 13.95 16.79 8.95
CA GLY A 282 14.85 17.62 9.76
C GLY A 282 14.56 17.49 11.26
N LEU A 283 13.28 17.50 11.65
CA LEU A 283 12.89 17.30 13.05
C LEU A 283 13.31 15.91 13.57
N LEU A 284 13.10 14.86 12.77
CA LEU A 284 13.47 13.48 13.11
C LEU A 284 15.00 13.24 13.18
N ALA A 285 15.80 14.13 12.63
CA ALA A 285 17.26 14.03 12.67
C ALA A 285 17.88 14.78 13.87
N ARG A 286 17.11 15.50 14.66
CA ARG A 286 17.60 16.29 15.79
C ARG A 286 18.02 15.40 16.96
N GLN A 287 19.26 15.59 17.41
CA GLN A 287 19.86 14.82 18.51
C GLN A 287 19.57 15.43 19.90
N ASP A 288 19.05 16.65 19.94
CA ASP A 288 18.72 17.40 21.17
C ASP A 288 17.22 17.25 21.57
N VAL A 289 16.47 16.44 20.81
CA VAL A 289 15.05 16.15 21.05
C VAL A 289 14.89 14.71 21.52
N GLU A 290 14.07 14.47 22.55
CA GLU A 290 13.71 13.11 22.95
C GLU A 290 12.78 12.50 21.90
N LEU A 291 13.32 11.61 21.06
CA LEU A 291 12.57 10.92 20.02
C LEU A 291 12.11 9.54 20.52
N ILE A 292 10.79 9.35 20.64
CA ILE A 292 10.14 8.09 21.02
C ILE A 292 9.42 7.54 19.79
N VAL A 293 9.80 6.35 19.33
CA VAL A 293 9.16 5.69 18.19
C VAL A 293 8.22 4.60 18.70
N VAL A 294 6.92 4.71 18.36
CA VAL A 294 5.92 3.68 18.67
C VAL A 294 5.83 2.74 17.48
N ALA A 295 6.31 1.52 17.63
CA ALA A 295 6.37 0.51 16.58
C ALA A 295 6.01 -0.88 17.12
N SER A 296 4.90 -1.44 16.65
CA SER A 296 4.49 -2.81 16.96
C SER A 296 5.24 -3.88 16.15
N HIS A 297 5.97 -3.46 15.11
CA HIS A 297 6.77 -4.33 14.24
C HIS A 297 8.24 -4.35 14.65
N ALA A 298 8.99 -5.34 14.16
CA ALA A 298 10.42 -5.45 14.41
C ALA A 298 11.27 -4.41 13.68
N ASP A 299 10.71 -3.78 12.65
CA ASP A 299 11.33 -2.67 11.91
C ASP A 299 10.65 -1.35 12.34
N TRP A 300 11.42 -0.28 12.49
CA TRP A 300 10.94 1.05 12.85
C TRP A 300 11.59 2.14 11.99
N ALA A 301 10.93 3.27 11.88
CA ALA A 301 11.42 4.42 11.12
C ALA A 301 12.30 5.31 12.02
N ASP A 302 13.59 5.42 11.68
CA ASP A 302 14.57 6.29 12.35
C ASP A 302 15.62 6.77 11.34
N PRO A 303 15.25 7.59 10.36
CA PRO A 303 16.16 8.03 9.32
C PRO A 303 17.27 8.96 9.83
N GLY A 304 17.08 9.57 10.98
CA GLY A 304 18.05 10.46 11.63
C GLY A 304 18.98 9.78 12.64
N HIS A 305 18.78 8.49 12.91
CA HIS A 305 19.47 7.76 13.98
C HIS A 305 19.38 8.48 15.33
N ALA A 306 18.20 9.06 15.62
CA ALA A 306 17.94 9.91 16.78
C ALA A 306 16.98 9.26 17.79
N ALA A 307 16.44 8.07 17.50
CA ALA A 307 15.50 7.41 18.39
C ALA A 307 16.10 7.12 19.76
N ALA A 308 15.62 7.84 20.77
CA ALA A 308 15.99 7.60 22.16
C ALA A 308 15.34 6.31 22.70
N ARG A 309 14.12 5.99 22.20
CA ARG A 309 13.38 4.79 22.58
C ARG A 309 12.54 4.28 21.43
N VAL A 310 12.40 2.94 21.36
CA VAL A 310 11.47 2.24 20.48
C VAL A 310 10.58 1.37 21.35
N VAL A 311 9.26 1.60 21.32
CA VAL A 311 8.30 0.98 22.25
C VAL A 311 7.05 0.51 21.50
N ASP A 312 6.32 -0.43 22.07
CA ASP A 312 5.05 -0.88 21.48
C ASP A 312 3.90 0.10 21.72
N ARG A 313 3.91 0.76 22.87
CA ARG A 313 2.89 1.74 23.30
C ARG A 313 3.51 2.85 24.15
N VAL A 314 2.90 4.02 24.14
CA VAL A 314 3.33 5.17 24.97
C VAL A 314 2.15 5.75 25.76
N LEU A 315 2.43 6.14 27.00
CA LEU A 315 1.55 6.99 27.80
C LEU A 315 2.27 8.33 28.01
N LEU A 316 1.59 9.41 27.68
CA LEU A 316 2.13 10.77 27.77
C LEU A 316 1.55 11.51 28.99
N PRO A 317 2.35 12.29 29.71
CA PRO A 317 1.83 13.20 30.73
C PRO A 317 1.02 14.32 30.07
N PRO A 318 0.15 15.01 30.84
CA PRO A 318 -0.54 16.20 30.35
C PRO A 318 0.44 17.24 29.81
N GLY A 319 0.17 17.77 28.61
CA GLY A 319 0.95 18.82 27.99
C GLY A 319 0.56 20.23 28.48
N ASP A 320 1.37 21.22 28.12
CA ASP A 320 1.07 22.61 28.35
C ASP A 320 0.00 23.12 27.37
N PRO A 321 -1.19 23.60 27.83
CA PRO A 321 -2.20 24.15 26.94
C PRO A 321 -1.71 25.32 26.08
N ALA A 322 -0.81 26.16 26.61
CA ALA A 322 -0.25 27.28 25.87
C ALA A 322 0.64 26.81 24.70
N TRP A 323 1.31 25.66 24.86
CA TRP A 323 2.05 25.02 23.76
C TRP A 323 1.12 24.55 22.65
N LEU A 324 0.02 23.89 22.98
CA LEU A 324 -0.98 23.45 22.00
C LEU A 324 -1.61 24.63 21.26
N GLU A 325 -1.96 25.71 21.96
CA GLU A 325 -2.58 26.90 21.38
C GLU A 325 -1.71 27.55 20.29
N ARG A 326 -0.40 27.55 20.44
CA ARG A 326 0.54 28.09 19.44
C ARG A 326 0.49 27.34 18.11
N TRP A 327 0.12 26.05 18.11
CA TRP A 327 -0.04 25.24 16.89
C TRP A 327 -1.43 25.38 16.25
N GLN A 328 -2.43 25.83 17.00
CA GLN A 328 -3.82 25.93 16.54
C GLN A 328 -4.07 27.21 15.74
N GLN A 329 -3.24 27.47 14.74
CA GLN A 329 -3.41 28.61 13.85
C GLN A 329 -4.44 28.27 12.75
N PRO A 330 -5.33 29.23 12.37
CA PRO A 330 -6.28 29.03 11.28
C PRO A 330 -5.54 28.84 9.97
N ALA A 331 -5.96 27.83 9.19
CA ALA A 331 -5.45 27.65 7.85
C ALA A 331 -5.96 28.78 6.94
N PRO A 332 -5.10 29.39 6.11
CA PRO A 332 -5.55 30.37 5.12
C PRO A 332 -6.51 29.69 4.11
N ALA A 333 -7.42 30.47 3.58
CA ALA A 333 -8.32 30.01 2.52
C ALA A 333 -7.51 29.62 1.28
N LEU A 334 -7.85 28.48 0.68
CA LEU A 334 -7.26 28.09 -0.59
C LEU A 334 -7.87 28.89 -1.75
N PRO A 335 -7.11 29.14 -2.82
CA PRO A 335 -7.60 29.86 -3.98
C PRO A 335 -8.75 29.10 -4.65
N PRO A 336 -9.73 29.80 -5.26
CA PRO A 336 -10.88 29.17 -5.91
C PRO A 336 -10.54 28.54 -7.27
N GLN A 337 -9.30 28.73 -7.77
CA GLN A 337 -8.83 28.15 -9.04
C GLN A 337 -8.61 26.64 -8.92
N LEU A 338 -8.65 25.93 -10.05
CA LEU A 338 -8.29 24.53 -10.16
C LEU A 338 -6.76 24.38 -10.08
N THR A 339 -6.24 24.26 -8.85
CA THR A 339 -4.85 23.90 -8.59
C THR A 339 -4.81 22.53 -7.93
N GLY A 340 -3.65 21.86 -7.94
CA GLY A 340 -3.48 20.60 -7.25
C GLY A 340 -3.88 20.67 -5.76
N GLU A 341 -3.56 21.79 -5.08
CA GLU A 341 -3.91 22.01 -3.68
C GLU A 341 -5.42 22.20 -3.46
N SER A 342 -6.07 23.02 -4.31
CA SER A 342 -7.51 23.25 -4.18
C SER A 342 -8.33 22.00 -4.48
N VAL A 343 -7.92 21.22 -5.50
CA VAL A 343 -8.55 19.93 -5.82
C VAL A 343 -8.36 18.96 -4.67
N ALA A 344 -7.14 18.82 -4.13
CA ALA A 344 -6.88 17.93 -3.00
C ALA A 344 -7.71 18.30 -1.77
N ALA A 345 -7.87 19.60 -1.49
CA ALA A 345 -8.70 20.09 -0.39
C ALA A 345 -10.18 19.71 -0.56
N GLU A 346 -10.74 19.89 -1.77
CA GLU A 346 -12.12 19.50 -2.06
C GLU A 346 -12.33 17.98 -1.93
N VAL A 347 -11.35 17.19 -2.40
CA VAL A 347 -11.39 15.73 -2.29
C VAL A 347 -11.36 15.30 -0.82
N VAL A 348 -10.43 15.84 -0.03
CA VAL A 348 -10.33 15.54 1.41
C VAL A 348 -11.60 15.97 2.16
N ALA A 349 -12.14 17.15 1.86
CA ALA A 349 -13.35 17.66 2.51
C ALA A 349 -14.60 16.84 2.14
N ALA A 350 -14.66 16.28 0.94
CA ALA A 350 -15.81 15.48 0.48
C ALA A 350 -15.83 14.05 1.00
N MET A 351 -14.72 13.54 1.56
CA MET A 351 -14.62 12.18 2.09
C MET A 351 -15.52 11.97 3.29
N ARG A 352 -16.17 10.82 3.33
CA ARG A 352 -17.13 10.43 4.37
C ARG A 352 -16.61 9.21 5.14
N PRO A 353 -17.04 9.03 6.41
CA PRO A 353 -16.78 7.79 7.13
C PRO A 353 -17.25 6.56 6.34
N GLY A 354 -16.41 5.53 6.29
CA GLY A 354 -16.67 4.30 5.53
C GLY A 354 -16.22 4.33 4.06
N GLU A 355 -15.78 5.47 3.52
CA GLU A 355 -15.17 5.58 2.20
C GLU A 355 -13.64 5.48 2.28
N ASN A 356 -12.98 5.15 1.17
CA ASN A 356 -11.54 5.10 1.06
C ASN A 356 -10.99 6.23 0.17
N LEU A 357 -9.87 6.82 0.58
CA LEU A 357 -9.10 7.76 -0.23
C LEU A 357 -7.67 7.24 -0.38
N VAL A 358 -7.24 7.03 -1.62
CA VAL A 358 -5.89 6.57 -1.96
C VAL A 358 -5.12 7.72 -2.58
N PHE A 359 -3.97 8.05 -2.01
CA PHE A 359 -3.10 9.09 -2.56
C PHE A 359 -2.01 8.47 -3.42
N GLY A 360 -1.85 8.99 -4.63
CA GLY A 360 -0.66 8.77 -5.43
C GLY A 360 0.58 9.40 -4.79
N ALA A 361 1.73 8.79 -5.00
CA ALA A 361 3.01 9.37 -4.63
C ALA A 361 3.27 10.71 -5.36
N SER A 362 4.42 11.36 -5.11
CA SER A 362 4.79 12.65 -5.71
C SER A 362 3.94 13.82 -5.20
N SER A 363 3.38 14.65 -6.08
CA SER A 363 2.70 15.90 -5.72
C SER A 363 1.34 15.68 -5.03
N SER A 364 0.56 14.68 -5.45
CA SER A 364 -0.82 14.50 -5.01
C SER A 364 -0.97 14.36 -3.49
N VAL A 365 -0.14 13.51 -2.86
CA VAL A 365 -0.16 13.37 -1.39
C VAL A 365 0.36 14.64 -0.68
N ARG A 366 1.24 15.41 -1.33
CA ARG A 366 1.76 16.68 -0.78
C ARG A 366 0.74 17.80 -0.84
N TYR A 367 -0.12 17.82 -1.87
CA TYR A 367 -1.26 18.73 -1.93
C TYR A 367 -2.29 18.42 -0.83
N ALA A 368 -2.53 17.14 -0.56
CA ALA A 368 -3.40 16.74 0.54
C ALA A 368 -2.85 17.09 1.92
N ASP A 369 -1.52 17.19 2.06
CA ASP A 369 -0.87 17.52 3.33
C ASP A 369 -1.10 18.97 3.77
N VAL A 370 -1.35 19.88 2.82
CA VAL A 370 -1.71 21.28 3.12
C VAL A 370 -3.22 21.53 3.07
N ALA A 371 -4.03 20.51 2.77
CA ALA A 371 -5.48 20.61 2.81
C ALA A 371 -5.99 20.84 4.25
N PRO A 372 -7.14 21.48 4.43
CA PRO A 372 -7.81 21.54 5.71
C PRO A 372 -8.08 20.14 6.29
N VAL A 373 -8.09 20.03 7.60
CA VAL A 373 -8.40 18.76 8.29
C VAL A 373 -9.90 18.47 8.16
N ASN A 374 -10.24 17.31 7.63
CA ASN A 374 -11.62 16.80 7.69
C ASN A 374 -11.85 16.23 9.10
N PRO A 375 -12.84 16.71 9.87
CA PRO A 375 -13.10 16.22 11.22
C PRO A 375 -13.57 14.76 11.27
N HIS A 376 -14.16 14.27 10.18
CA HIS A 376 -14.72 12.92 10.07
C HIS A 376 -14.32 12.27 8.74
N PRO A 377 -13.03 12.05 8.49
CA PRO A 377 -12.57 11.52 7.22
C PRO A 377 -12.96 10.04 7.05
N GLY A 378 -12.94 9.58 5.81
CA GLY A 378 -12.83 8.16 5.49
C GLY A 378 -11.46 7.61 5.83
N THR A 379 -11.17 6.39 5.40
CA THR A 379 -9.85 5.78 5.58
C THR A 379 -8.90 6.22 4.47
N CYS A 380 -7.70 6.66 4.84
CA CYS A 380 -6.69 7.16 3.93
C CYS A 380 -5.58 6.13 3.71
N TRP A 381 -5.15 5.97 2.46
CA TRP A 381 -4.17 4.99 2.03
C TRP A 381 -3.16 5.59 1.07
N ALA A 382 -1.94 5.07 1.07
CA ALA A 382 -0.92 5.36 0.06
C ALA A 382 0.13 4.26 0.01
N ASN A 383 0.88 4.15 -1.08
CA ASN A 383 2.09 3.33 -1.15
C ASN A 383 3.26 4.20 -0.66
N ARG A 384 3.51 4.17 0.67
CA ARG A 384 4.52 5.01 1.33
C ARG A 384 5.72 4.23 1.86
N GLY A 385 5.76 2.92 1.66
CA GLY A 385 6.94 2.11 1.99
C GLY A 385 8.18 2.59 1.25
N LEU A 386 8.08 2.68 -0.06
CA LEU A 386 9.12 3.20 -0.96
C LEU A 386 8.66 4.42 -1.77
N ALA A 387 7.38 4.75 -1.71
CA ALA A 387 6.77 5.91 -2.36
C ALA A 387 6.95 5.93 -3.88
N GLY A 388 6.94 4.78 -4.54
CA GLY A 388 6.94 4.66 -6.00
C GLY A 388 5.64 5.17 -6.62
N ILE A 389 5.69 5.52 -7.91
CA ILE A 389 4.51 5.93 -8.69
C ILE A 389 3.79 4.74 -9.32
N ASP A 390 4.37 3.56 -9.25
CA ASP A 390 3.85 2.32 -9.81
C ASP A 390 2.72 1.72 -8.97
N GLY A 391 1.78 1.03 -9.61
CA GLY A 391 0.74 0.23 -8.98
C GLY A 391 -0.29 0.97 -8.12
N THR A 392 -0.44 2.29 -8.25
CA THR A 392 -1.35 3.06 -7.39
C THR A 392 -2.83 2.71 -7.66
N VAL A 393 -3.25 2.62 -8.92
CA VAL A 393 -4.63 2.25 -9.30
C VAL A 393 -4.89 0.78 -8.96
N SER A 394 -3.89 -0.07 -9.17
CA SER A 394 -3.92 -1.49 -8.79
C SER A 394 -4.13 -1.66 -7.28
N THR A 395 -3.37 -0.94 -6.45
CA THR A 395 -3.50 -0.94 -4.99
C THR A 395 -4.89 -0.44 -4.57
N ALA A 396 -5.38 0.65 -5.16
CA ALA A 396 -6.71 1.17 -4.89
C ALA A 396 -7.82 0.17 -5.26
N THR A 397 -7.65 -0.56 -6.36
CA THR A 397 -8.55 -1.66 -6.74
C THR A 397 -8.57 -2.73 -5.65
N GLY A 398 -7.41 -3.13 -5.13
CA GLY A 398 -7.31 -4.09 -4.03
C GLY A 398 -8.00 -3.61 -2.75
N ILE A 399 -7.84 -2.33 -2.40
CA ILE A 399 -8.52 -1.71 -1.25
C ILE A 399 -10.04 -1.73 -1.44
N ALA A 400 -10.53 -1.35 -2.63
CA ALA A 400 -11.95 -1.38 -2.96
C ALA A 400 -12.53 -2.80 -2.85
N LEU A 401 -11.82 -3.81 -3.35
CA LEU A 401 -12.21 -5.22 -3.24
C LEU A 401 -12.24 -5.72 -1.80
N ALA A 402 -11.26 -5.32 -0.97
CA ALA A 402 -11.19 -5.74 0.43
C ALA A 402 -12.32 -5.16 1.29
N THR A 403 -12.62 -3.87 1.07
CA THR A 403 -13.57 -3.12 1.91
C THR A 403 -15.00 -3.15 1.38
N GLY A 404 -15.19 -3.41 0.08
CA GLY A 404 -16.49 -3.24 -0.59
C GLY A 404 -16.98 -1.79 -0.63
N ALA A 405 -16.18 -0.83 -0.19
CA ALA A 405 -16.53 0.56 -0.03
C ALA A 405 -16.13 1.42 -1.26
N PRO A 406 -16.83 2.54 -1.50
CA PRO A 406 -16.42 3.50 -2.51
C PRO A 406 -14.99 3.96 -2.25
N THR A 407 -14.17 3.93 -3.29
CA THR A 407 -12.75 4.27 -3.21
C THR A 407 -12.44 5.38 -4.20
N THR A 408 -11.89 6.48 -3.70
CA THR A 408 -11.40 7.60 -4.51
C THR A 408 -9.87 7.56 -4.55
N VAL A 409 -9.29 7.78 -5.72
CA VAL A 409 -7.84 7.88 -5.93
C VAL A 409 -7.51 9.29 -6.38
N LEU A 410 -6.59 9.96 -5.73
CA LEU A 410 -6.04 11.25 -6.16
C LEU A 410 -4.59 11.03 -6.60
N LEU A 411 -4.30 11.25 -7.88
CA LEU A 411 -2.99 10.99 -8.45
C LEU A 411 -2.65 11.93 -9.62
N GLY A 412 -1.37 12.01 -9.97
CA GLY A 412 -0.89 12.75 -11.14
C GLY A 412 -0.87 11.89 -12.41
N ASP A 413 -0.69 12.55 -13.54
CA ASP A 413 -0.69 11.96 -14.89
C ASP A 413 0.38 10.88 -15.08
N LEU A 414 1.62 11.09 -14.65
CA LEU A 414 2.67 10.07 -14.76
C LEU A 414 2.39 8.83 -13.88
N THR A 415 1.83 9.03 -12.69
CA THR A 415 1.41 7.93 -11.82
C THR A 415 0.29 7.12 -12.46
N PHE A 416 -0.67 7.77 -13.10
CA PHE A 416 -1.75 7.12 -13.84
C PHE A 416 -1.22 6.35 -15.04
N GLN A 417 -0.36 6.97 -15.85
CA GLN A 417 0.22 6.35 -17.03
C GLN A 417 1.09 5.14 -16.68
N HIS A 418 1.80 5.19 -15.55
CA HIS A 418 2.65 4.08 -15.11
C HIS A 418 1.84 2.83 -14.75
N ASP A 419 0.56 2.96 -14.41
CA ASP A 419 -0.32 1.84 -13.99
C ASP A 419 -1.52 1.63 -14.93
N LEU A 420 -1.38 1.94 -16.23
CA LEU A 420 -2.46 1.80 -17.22
C LEU A 420 -3.00 0.37 -17.31
N GLY A 421 -2.18 -0.65 -17.06
CA GLY A 421 -2.62 -2.04 -16.99
C GLY A 421 -3.72 -2.30 -15.97
N ALA A 422 -3.78 -1.50 -14.90
CA ALA A 422 -4.83 -1.57 -13.87
C ALA A 422 -6.23 -1.17 -14.36
N LEU A 423 -6.32 -0.46 -15.49
CA LEU A 423 -7.61 -0.07 -16.07
C LEU A 423 -8.32 -1.23 -16.77
N ILE A 424 -7.60 -2.33 -17.05
CA ILE A 424 -8.13 -3.53 -17.71
C ILE A 424 -8.81 -4.42 -16.66
N PHE A 425 -10.13 -4.52 -16.73
CA PHE A 425 -10.90 -5.42 -15.88
C PHE A 425 -11.44 -6.60 -16.69
N PRO A 426 -11.12 -7.85 -16.29
CA PRO A 426 -11.67 -9.04 -16.92
C PRO A 426 -13.20 -9.11 -16.72
N ARG A 427 -13.92 -9.69 -17.68
CA ARG A 427 -15.40 -9.70 -17.71
C ARG A 427 -16.08 -10.42 -16.55
N HIS A 428 -15.38 -11.36 -15.92
CA HIS A 428 -15.93 -12.21 -14.86
C HIS A 428 -15.50 -11.76 -13.46
N GLU A 429 -14.83 -10.62 -13.37
CA GLU A 429 -14.39 -10.06 -12.09
C GLU A 429 -15.48 -9.23 -11.41
N PRO A 430 -15.50 -9.17 -10.08
CA PRO A 430 -16.44 -8.33 -9.36
C PRO A 430 -16.25 -6.84 -9.70
N GLU A 431 -17.35 -6.13 -9.88
CA GLU A 431 -17.33 -4.68 -10.09
C GLU A 431 -16.87 -3.96 -8.82
N VAL A 432 -16.11 -2.89 -9.00
CA VAL A 432 -15.66 -2.01 -7.92
C VAL A 432 -16.17 -0.59 -8.11
N CYS A 433 -16.45 0.10 -7.00
CA CYS A 433 -16.74 1.53 -7.01
C CYS A 433 -15.41 2.29 -6.86
N LEU A 434 -14.81 2.65 -7.99
CA LEU A 434 -13.50 3.30 -8.05
C LEU A 434 -13.54 4.59 -8.85
N ARG A 435 -13.28 5.71 -8.18
CA ARG A 435 -13.17 7.04 -8.80
C ARG A 435 -11.70 7.45 -8.83
N VAL A 436 -11.15 7.66 -10.00
CA VAL A 436 -9.81 8.25 -10.17
C VAL A 436 -9.95 9.74 -10.46
N ILE A 437 -9.32 10.57 -9.65
CA ILE A 437 -9.17 12.01 -9.86
C ILE A 437 -7.75 12.23 -10.35
N LEU A 438 -7.65 12.51 -11.62
CA LEU A 438 -6.40 12.66 -12.34
C LEU A 438 -6.04 14.15 -12.40
N LEU A 439 -4.96 14.52 -11.74
CA LEU A 439 -4.32 15.83 -11.86
C LEU A 439 -3.33 15.77 -13.02
N ASP A 440 -3.66 16.42 -14.12
CA ASP A 440 -2.81 16.45 -15.30
C ASP A 440 -2.07 17.81 -15.34
N ASP A 441 -0.81 17.78 -14.95
CA ASP A 441 0.11 18.92 -15.02
C ASP A 441 1.17 18.73 -16.14
N GLN A 442 0.89 17.79 -17.05
CA GLN A 442 1.67 17.48 -18.24
C GLN A 442 3.10 17.02 -17.94
N GLY A 443 3.25 16.17 -16.94
CA GLY A 443 4.49 15.47 -16.66
C GLY A 443 5.04 15.62 -15.24
N GLY A 444 6.35 15.48 -15.10
CA GLY A 444 7.05 15.52 -13.83
C GLY A 444 7.27 16.92 -13.27
N THR A 445 6.23 17.71 -13.07
CA THR A 445 6.33 19.11 -12.57
C THR A 445 6.91 19.22 -11.17
N ILE A 446 6.81 18.15 -10.36
CA ILE A 446 7.45 18.12 -9.04
C ILE A 446 8.94 18.43 -9.08
N PHE A 447 9.63 18.07 -10.17
CA PHE A 447 11.06 18.30 -10.32
C PHE A 447 11.41 19.79 -10.46
N ALA A 448 10.44 20.66 -10.83
CA ALA A 448 10.65 22.10 -10.91
C ALA A 448 10.92 22.73 -9.53
N SER A 449 10.41 22.14 -8.45
CA SER A 449 10.64 22.58 -7.07
C SER A 449 11.88 21.95 -6.42
N LEU A 450 12.60 21.10 -7.14
CA LEU A 450 13.79 20.40 -6.67
C LEU A 450 15.05 20.92 -7.39
N GLU A 451 16.21 20.33 -7.11
CA GLU A 451 17.50 20.70 -7.70
C GLU A 451 17.50 20.77 -9.25
N PRO A 452 16.81 19.85 -9.98
CA PRO A 452 16.72 19.92 -11.44
C PRO A 452 15.95 21.14 -11.98
N GLY A 453 15.11 21.77 -11.17
CA GLY A 453 14.37 22.99 -11.55
C GLY A 453 15.19 24.26 -11.56
N GLN A 454 16.48 24.23 -11.21
CA GLN A 454 17.35 25.40 -11.25
C GLN A 454 17.56 25.89 -12.69
N PRO A 455 17.66 27.22 -12.92
CA PRO A 455 17.77 27.80 -14.26
C PRO A 455 18.92 27.22 -15.10
N VAL A 456 20.01 26.79 -14.47
CA VAL A 456 21.16 26.20 -15.16
C VAL A 456 20.81 24.88 -15.89
N PHE A 457 19.76 24.20 -15.50
CA PHE A 457 19.29 22.94 -16.11
C PHE A 457 18.08 23.12 -17.02
N ALA A 458 17.60 24.34 -17.25
CA ALA A 458 16.36 24.61 -18.01
C ALA A 458 16.35 23.96 -19.41
N ALA A 459 17.47 23.94 -20.13
CA ALA A 459 17.56 23.31 -21.44
C ALA A 459 17.32 21.79 -21.47
N ALA A 460 17.54 21.11 -20.32
CA ALA A 460 17.33 19.66 -20.19
C ALA A 460 15.97 19.33 -19.54
N PHE A 461 15.36 20.28 -18.84
CA PHE A 461 14.25 20.05 -17.92
C PHE A 461 13.06 19.34 -18.58
N ASP A 462 12.56 19.88 -19.69
CA ASP A 462 11.35 19.34 -20.33
C ASP A 462 11.55 17.92 -20.87
N ARG A 463 12.72 17.62 -21.43
CA ARG A 463 13.01 16.32 -22.01
C ARG A 463 13.35 15.25 -20.97
N VAL A 464 14.08 15.62 -19.90
CA VAL A 464 14.69 14.64 -18.98
C VAL A 464 13.90 14.49 -17.69
N PHE A 465 13.20 15.53 -17.24
CA PHE A 465 12.49 15.56 -15.97
C PHE A 465 10.98 15.71 -16.11
N ARG A 466 10.50 16.68 -16.90
CA ARG A 466 9.05 16.82 -17.12
C ARG A 466 8.49 15.62 -17.89
N VAL A 467 9.11 15.27 -19.01
CA VAL A 467 8.76 14.08 -19.81
C VAL A 467 7.28 14.04 -20.17
N SER A 468 6.74 15.14 -20.67
CA SER A 468 5.34 15.20 -21.13
C SER A 468 5.09 14.16 -22.23
N GLN A 469 4.02 13.36 -22.12
CA GLN A 469 3.78 12.20 -22.98
C GLN A 469 2.85 12.52 -24.17
N GLY A 470 2.10 13.62 -24.15
CA GLY A 470 1.14 13.97 -25.21
C GLY A 470 0.02 12.93 -25.42
N VAL A 471 -0.39 12.24 -24.36
CA VAL A 471 -1.41 11.19 -24.38
C VAL A 471 -2.73 11.73 -23.85
N GLU A 472 -3.82 11.53 -24.60
CA GLU A 472 -5.19 11.85 -24.18
C GLU A 472 -5.70 10.83 -23.17
N LEU A 473 -5.38 11.02 -21.89
CA LEU A 473 -5.59 10.04 -20.82
C LEU A 473 -7.07 9.69 -20.58
N GLY A 474 -7.98 10.67 -20.73
CA GLY A 474 -9.42 10.44 -20.69
C GLY A 474 -9.89 9.49 -21.80
N SER A 475 -9.34 9.62 -23.01
CA SER A 475 -9.66 8.73 -24.13
C SER A 475 -9.12 7.32 -23.93
N VAL A 476 -7.93 7.18 -23.35
CA VAL A 476 -7.36 5.87 -22.98
C VAL A 476 -8.26 5.16 -21.96
N ALA A 477 -8.65 5.82 -20.89
CA ALA A 477 -9.54 5.24 -19.88
C ALA A 477 -10.91 4.85 -20.47
N ARG A 478 -11.47 5.69 -21.33
CA ARG A 478 -12.75 5.41 -22.01
C ARG A 478 -12.65 4.16 -22.89
N SER A 479 -11.56 3.98 -23.63
CA SER A 479 -11.36 2.78 -24.46
C SER A 479 -11.25 1.49 -23.65
N MET A 480 -10.88 1.60 -22.37
CA MET A 480 -10.80 0.48 -21.41
C MET A 480 -12.10 0.31 -20.60
N GLY A 481 -13.21 0.99 -21.00
CA GLY A 481 -14.53 0.82 -20.40
C GLY A 481 -14.78 1.66 -19.15
N TRP A 482 -13.97 2.68 -18.87
CA TRP A 482 -14.20 3.62 -17.78
C TRP A 482 -15.11 4.77 -18.22
N ARG A 483 -15.96 5.26 -17.33
CA ARG A 483 -16.66 6.54 -17.53
C ARG A 483 -15.65 7.66 -17.30
N THR A 484 -15.69 8.68 -18.14
CA THR A 484 -14.76 9.80 -18.06
C THR A 484 -15.50 11.13 -18.06
N ALA A 485 -15.01 12.08 -17.27
CA ALA A 485 -15.49 13.44 -17.25
C ALA A 485 -14.32 14.42 -17.15
N GLU A 486 -14.42 15.51 -17.94
CA GLU A 486 -13.52 16.66 -17.80
C GLU A 486 -14.07 17.60 -16.73
N VAL A 487 -13.20 18.02 -15.82
CA VAL A 487 -13.56 18.95 -14.75
C VAL A 487 -12.83 20.26 -14.96
N THR A 488 -13.59 21.32 -15.22
CA THR A 488 -13.05 22.63 -15.64
C THR A 488 -13.16 23.73 -14.57
N CYS A 489 -13.83 23.46 -13.44
CA CYS A 489 -13.91 24.39 -12.31
C CYS A 489 -14.18 23.67 -10.98
N ILE A 490 -13.82 24.31 -9.87
CA ILE A 490 -14.02 23.80 -8.51
C ILE A 490 -15.50 23.51 -8.23
N GLN A 491 -16.41 24.31 -8.75
CA GLN A 491 -17.85 24.12 -8.51
C GLN A 491 -18.37 22.82 -9.16
N SER A 492 -17.92 22.50 -10.37
CA SER A 492 -18.26 21.22 -11.01
C SER A 492 -17.67 20.03 -10.26
N LEU A 493 -16.43 20.15 -9.76
CA LEU A 493 -15.82 19.14 -8.91
C LEU A 493 -16.66 18.87 -7.66
N ARG A 494 -17.06 19.91 -6.92
CA ARG A 494 -17.93 19.80 -5.74
C ARG A 494 -19.24 19.08 -6.04
N GLN A 495 -19.88 19.41 -7.15
CA GLN A 495 -21.13 18.76 -7.57
C GLN A 495 -20.96 17.27 -7.86
N ILE A 496 -19.85 16.88 -8.44
CA ILE A 496 -19.53 15.47 -8.70
C ILE A 496 -19.20 14.75 -7.38
N LEU A 497 -18.36 15.34 -6.53
CA LEU A 497 -17.94 14.75 -5.23
C LEU A 497 -19.12 14.64 -4.24
N ALA A 498 -20.15 15.47 -4.36
CA ALA A 498 -21.36 15.36 -3.55
C ALA A 498 -22.10 14.03 -3.75
N LYS A 499 -21.87 13.35 -4.88
CA LYS A 499 -22.46 12.05 -5.21
C LYS A 499 -21.44 10.92 -4.94
N PRO A 500 -21.86 9.80 -4.35
CA PRO A 500 -20.98 8.65 -4.23
C PRO A 500 -20.54 8.16 -5.61
N SER A 501 -19.33 7.60 -5.70
CA SER A 501 -18.88 6.96 -6.94
C SER A 501 -19.74 5.72 -7.23
N SER A 502 -19.98 5.44 -8.50
CA SER A 502 -20.67 4.24 -8.93
C SER A 502 -19.90 3.60 -10.09
N GLY A 503 -19.41 2.38 -9.87
CA GLY A 503 -18.54 1.71 -10.86
C GLY A 503 -17.22 2.45 -11.05
N ARG A 504 -16.61 2.32 -12.24
CA ARG A 504 -15.28 2.86 -12.54
C ARG A 504 -15.40 4.18 -13.28
N GLU A 505 -14.84 5.24 -12.71
CA GLU A 505 -14.87 6.58 -13.31
C GLU A 505 -13.54 7.31 -13.18
N LEU A 506 -13.20 8.08 -14.20
CA LEU A 506 -12.04 8.98 -14.24
C LEU A 506 -12.54 10.43 -14.35
N LEU A 507 -12.13 11.26 -13.42
CA LEU A 507 -12.27 12.72 -13.49
C LEU A 507 -10.92 13.29 -13.92
N HIS A 508 -10.85 13.82 -15.13
CA HIS A 508 -9.65 14.44 -15.67
C HIS A 508 -9.66 15.94 -15.36
N ILE A 509 -8.61 16.41 -14.72
CA ILE A 509 -8.44 17.82 -14.30
C ILE A 509 -7.12 18.31 -14.84
N ASP A 510 -7.17 19.19 -15.85
CA ASP A 510 -6.00 19.89 -16.35
C ASP A 510 -5.61 20.98 -15.34
N THR A 511 -4.46 20.79 -14.70
CA THR A 511 -3.87 21.75 -13.75
C THR A 511 -2.63 22.45 -14.32
N GLY A 512 -2.28 22.16 -15.57
CA GLY A 512 -1.10 22.70 -16.25
C GLY A 512 -1.36 23.96 -17.08
N ARG A 513 -2.60 24.46 -17.14
CA ARG A 513 -2.93 25.70 -17.86
C ARG A 513 -2.85 26.89 -16.92
N ASP A 514 -1.73 27.59 -16.97
CA ASP A 514 -1.60 29.01 -16.59
C ASP A 514 -1.84 29.89 -17.81
#